data_1c7cb3590c4d76c962406220ab595608
#
_entry.id   1c7cb3590c4d76c962406220ab595608
#
_cell.length_a   1.000
_cell.length_b   1.000
_cell.length_c   1.000
_cell.angle_alpha   90.00
_cell.angle_beta   90.00
_cell.angle_gamma   90.00
#
_symmetry.space_group_name_H-M   'P 1'
#
loop_
_entity.id
_entity.type
_entity.pdbx_description
1 polymer ?
#
loop_
_entity_poly.entity_id
_entity_poly.type
_entity_poly.pdbx_seq_one_letter_code
_entity_poly.pdbx_strand_id
1 'polypeptide(L)'
;MGEILGLGGTHYPGLTATDEGLSSIWQKITNAPLIGEKWKDKRNWPDGMLDEIGNDMGLSAAGRYRERMWESFRKERQMIDEFDPDFIVIVADDQYENFKEDIIPPFCVFGLDDDFEQEVWAHGFMAGKENYWDEPKDLKVTFHGHRDGAKHLTAGLLERGVAMPYAYKMLHSPTLAHGFNYTALYLDLERQGFPYPIV
;
A
#
# COMPACT_ATOMS: atom_id res chain seq x y z
N MET A 1 -17.80 22.90 -11.98
CA MET A 1 -16.46 22.91 -11.38
C MET A 1 -16.39 21.64 -10.57
N GLY A 2 -15.38 20.79 -10.77
CA GLY A 2 -15.28 19.55 -10.02
C GLY A 2 -14.89 19.81 -8.56
N GLU A 3 -15.24 18.90 -7.69
CA GLU A 3 -14.83 18.90 -6.27
C GLU A 3 -13.71 17.88 -6.08
N ILE A 4 -12.87 18.08 -5.07
CA ILE A 4 -11.74 17.19 -4.77
C ILE A 4 -11.76 16.90 -3.27
N LEU A 5 -11.74 15.60 -2.94
CA LEU A 5 -11.48 15.12 -1.58
C LEU A 5 -10.02 14.65 -1.51
N GLY A 6 -9.25 15.21 -0.59
CA GLY A 6 -7.87 14.79 -0.32
C GLY A 6 -7.79 13.94 0.94
N LEU A 7 -7.25 12.73 0.83
CA LEU A 7 -7.02 11.79 1.93
C LEU A 7 -5.55 11.39 1.98
N GLY A 8 -5.08 10.96 3.13
CA GLY A 8 -3.71 10.50 3.30
C GLY A 8 -3.68 9.24 4.16
N GLY A 9 -3.18 8.17 3.60
CA GLY A 9 -3.06 6.87 4.24
C GLY A 9 -1.64 6.31 4.21
N THR A 10 -1.44 5.19 4.87
CA THR A 10 -0.22 4.41 4.79
C THR A 10 -0.43 3.17 3.95
N HIS A 11 0.55 2.80 3.15
CA HIS A 11 0.59 1.52 2.44
C HIS A 11 1.57 0.53 3.09
N TYR A 12 1.88 0.70 4.38
CA TYR A 12 2.88 -0.14 5.07
C TYR A 12 2.56 -1.64 4.93
N PRO A 13 3.42 -2.41 4.23
CA PRO A 13 3.10 -3.79 3.88
C PRO A 13 3.04 -4.72 5.10
N GLY A 14 3.62 -4.35 6.23
CA GLY A 14 3.52 -5.11 7.47
C GLY A 14 2.10 -5.28 7.99
N LEU A 15 1.19 -4.36 7.65
CA LEU A 15 -0.22 -4.46 8.04
C LEU A 15 -0.95 -5.63 7.37
N THR A 16 -0.45 -6.13 6.25
CA THR A 16 -1.03 -7.31 5.57
C THR A 16 -0.62 -8.63 6.22
N ALA A 17 0.44 -8.66 7.04
CA ALA A 17 0.89 -9.85 7.73
C ALA A 17 -0.06 -10.22 8.89
N THR A 18 0.00 -11.46 9.39
CA THR A 18 -0.64 -11.85 10.65
C THR A 18 -0.08 -11.05 11.84
N ASP A 19 -0.69 -11.13 13.00
CA ASP A 19 -0.16 -10.45 14.19
C ASP A 19 1.23 -10.98 14.58
N GLU A 20 1.45 -12.29 14.45
CA GLU A 20 2.77 -12.91 14.62
C GLU A 20 3.76 -12.41 13.56
N GLY A 21 3.32 -12.27 12.33
CA GLY A 21 4.12 -11.72 11.23
C GLY A 21 4.54 -10.29 11.53
N LEU A 22 3.61 -9.43 11.96
CA LEU A 22 3.89 -8.04 12.32
C LEU A 22 4.82 -7.94 13.54
N SER A 23 4.57 -8.71 14.60
CA SER A 23 5.45 -8.81 15.77
C SER A 23 6.85 -9.28 15.37
N SER A 24 6.97 -10.25 14.46
CA SER A 24 8.26 -10.78 14.01
C SER A 24 9.11 -9.76 13.25
N ILE A 25 8.51 -8.78 12.61
CA ILE A 25 9.22 -7.69 11.92
C ILE A 25 10.06 -6.90 12.93
N TRP A 26 9.47 -6.58 14.07
CA TRP A 26 10.15 -5.92 15.17
C TRP A 26 11.39 -6.70 15.64
N GLN A 27 11.23 -7.99 15.86
CA GLN A 27 12.35 -8.86 16.29
C GLN A 27 13.47 -8.90 15.24
N LYS A 28 13.12 -8.94 13.95
CA LYS A 28 14.10 -8.89 12.85
C LYS A 28 14.84 -7.56 12.81
N ILE A 29 14.13 -6.44 12.99
CA ILE A 29 14.74 -5.12 12.97
C ILE A 29 15.71 -4.97 14.14
N THR A 30 15.30 -5.30 15.36
CA THR A 30 16.15 -5.16 16.56
C THR A 30 17.38 -6.06 16.55
N ASN A 31 17.36 -7.16 15.78
CA ASN A 31 18.48 -8.07 15.61
C ASN A 31 19.26 -7.86 14.30
N ALA A 32 18.88 -6.88 13.47
CA ALA A 32 19.54 -6.65 12.20
C ALA A 32 21.01 -6.25 12.39
N PRO A 33 21.94 -6.71 11.50
CA PRO A 33 23.36 -6.37 11.60
C PRO A 33 23.65 -4.86 11.55
N LEU A 34 22.79 -4.09 10.89
CA LEU A 34 22.91 -2.63 10.77
C LEU A 34 22.51 -1.89 12.06
N ILE A 35 21.83 -2.54 12.98
CA ILE A 35 21.45 -1.95 14.27
C ILE A 35 22.67 -1.95 15.18
N GLY A 36 23.09 -0.78 15.64
CA GLY A 36 24.21 -0.64 16.56
C GLY A 36 24.00 -1.44 17.84
N GLU A 37 25.06 -2.06 18.35
CA GLU A 37 25.04 -2.94 19.54
C GLU A 37 24.32 -2.32 20.75
N LYS A 38 24.42 -0.99 20.90
CA LYS A 38 23.71 -0.25 21.95
C LYS A 38 22.20 -0.53 21.94
N TRP A 39 21.60 -0.63 20.75
CA TRP A 39 20.15 -0.78 20.60
C TRP A 39 19.68 -2.23 20.65
N LYS A 40 20.59 -3.20 20.64
CA LYS A 40 20.28 -4.60 20.92
C LYS A 40 20.01 -4.84 22.42
N ASP A 41 20.50 -3.95 23.27
CA ASP A 41 20.23 -3.99 24.70
C ASP A 41 18.96 -3.20 25.01
N LYS A 42 17.92 -3.88 25.43
CA LYS A 42 16.60 -3.33 25.76
C LYS A 42 16.65 -2.20 26.80
N ARG A 43 17.67 -2.16 27.66
CA ARG A 43 17.87 -1.10 28.66
C ARG A 43 18.16 0.26 28.04
N ASN A 44 18.54 0.29 26.77
CA ASN A 44 18.83 1.52 26.03
C ASN A 44 17.64 1.99 25.16
N TRP A 45 16.53 1.27 25.23
CA TRP A 45 15.35 1.62 24.44
C TRP A 45 14.62 2.83 25.04
N PRO A 46 13.92 3.63 24.24
CA PRO A 46 13.10 4.72 24.74
C PRO A 46 12.04 4.26 25.73
N ASP A 47 11.68 5.13 26.66
CA ASP A 47 10.56 4.88 27.57
C ASP A 47 9.28 4.58 26.78
N GLY A 48 8.47 3.69 27.30
CA GLY A 48 7.24 3.23 26.63
C GLY A 48 7.45 2.12 25.60
N MET A 49 8.64 1.95 25.02
CA MET A 49 8.92 0.90 24.05
C MET A 49 8.91 -0.50 24.68
N LEU A 50 9.39 -0.61 25.93
CA LEU A 50 9.30 -1.85 26.68
C LEU A 50 7.86 -2.20 27.06
N ASP A 51 7.05 -1.19 27.37
CA ASP A 51 5.63 -1.36 27.68
C ASP A 51 4.86 -1.84 26.45
N GLU A 52 5.16 -1.26 25.28
CA GLU A 52 4.57 -1.68 23.97
C GLU A 52 4.93 -3.12 23.61
N ILE A 53 6.18 -3.51 23.79
CA ILE A 53 6.65 -4.86 23.47
C ILE A 53 6.13 -5.89 24.47
N GLY A 54 5.99 -5.48 25.74
CA GLY A 54 5.49 -6.34 26.80
C GLY A 54 6.27 -7.65 26.95
N ASN A 55 5.60 -8.66 27.49
CA ASN A 55 6.16 -9.98 27.73
C ASN A 55 5.96 -10.96 26.56
N ASP A 56 5.17 -10.55 25.56
CA ASP A 56 4.80 -11.36 24.39
C ASP A 56 5.51 -10.92 23.10
N MET A 57 6.60 -10.20 23.24
CA MET A 57 7.39 -9.66 22.12
C MET A 57 6.61 -8.78 21.16
N GLY A 58 5.61 -8.06 21.67
CA GLY A 58 4.81 -7.11 20.91
C GLY A 58 3.62 -7.74 20.19
N LEU A 59 3.27 -8.98 20.44
CA LEU A 59 2.14 -9.63 19.77
C LEU A 59 0.82 -8.91 20.09
N SER A 60 0.53 -8.66 21.36
CA SER A 60 -0.66 -7.91 21.77
C SER A 60 -0.65 -6.45 21.27
N ALA A 61 0.51 -5.82 21.18
CA ALA A 61 0.67 -4.48 20.64
C ALA A 61 0.39 -4.46 19.12
N ALA A 62 0.84 -5.49 18.39
CA ALA A 62 0.59 -5.65 16.96
C ALA A 62 -0.92 -5.66 16.65
N GLY A 63 -1.70 -6.47 17.38
CA GLY A 63 -3.15 -6.52 17.22
C GLY A 63 -3.83 -5.17 17.52
N ARG A 64 -3.49 -4.53 18.65
CA ARG A 64 -4.02 -3.19 19.00
C ARG A 64 -3.67 -2.13 17.96
N TYR A 65 -2.42 -2.14 17.48
CA TYR A 65 -1.96 -1.21 16.44
C TYR A 65 -2.73 -1.41 15.14
N ARG A 66 -2.87 -2.64 14.71
CA ARG A 66 -3.63 -3.01 13.51
C ARG A 66 -5.07 -2.52 13.60
N GLU A 67 -5.78 -2.81 14.69
CA GLU A 67 -7.17 -2.41 14.83
C GLU A 67 -7.36 -0.88 14.74
N ARG A 68 -6.48 -0.10 15.36
CA ARG A 68 -6.49 1.37 15.22
C ARG A 68 -6.27 1.82 13.77
N MET A 69 -5.39 1.15 13.02
CA MET A 69 -5.18 1.44 11.61
C MET A 69 -6.42 1.07 10.78
N TRP A 70 -7.01 -0.08 11.05
CA TRP A 70 -8.25 -0.51 10.38
C TRP A 70 -9.43 0.44 10.64
N GLU A 71 -9.58 0.93 11.85
CA GLU A 71 -10.56 1.99 12.15
C GLU A 71 -10.35 3.26 11.30
N SER A 72 -9.11 3.65 11.08
CA SER A 72 -8.78 4.80 10.23
C SER A 72 -9.14 4.53 8.77
N PHE A 73 -8.79 3.38 8.22
CA PHE A 73 -9.14 3.01 6.84
C PHE A 73 -10.66 2.85 6.63
N ARG A 74 -11.40 2.33 7.61
CA ARG A 74 -12.86 2.31 7.55
C ARG A 74 -13.45 3.72 7.46
N LYS A 75 -12.88 4.68 8.20
CA LYS A 75 -13.29 6.10 8.12
C LYS A 75 -12.94 6.70 6.77
N GLU A 76 -11.74 6.45 6.25
CA GLU A 76 -11.34 6.90 4.91
C GLU A 76 -12.28 6.33 3.84
N ARG A 77 -12.60 5.04 3.91
CA ARG A 77 -13.55 4.41 3.00
C ARG A 77 -14.93 5.04 3.09
N GLN A 78 -15.43 5.27 4.29
CA GLN A 78 -16.72 5.95 4.50
C GLN A 78 -16.72 7.35 3.88
N MET A 79 -15.64 8.12 4.06
CA MET A 79 -15.53 9.45 3.45
C MET A 79 -15.52 9.40 1.93
N ILE A 80 -14.88 8.38 1.33
CA ILE A 80 -14.89 8.15 -0.11
C ILE A 80 -16.32 7.81 -0.58
N ASP A 81 -16.98 6.89 0.11
CA ASP A 81 -18.35 6.46 -0.23
C ASP A 81 -19.35 7.61 -0.11
N GLU A 82 -19.21 8.49 0.89
CA GLU A 82 -20.03 9.69 1.07
C GLU A 82 -19.75 10.78 0.01
N PHE A 83 -18.50 10.87 -0.45
CA PHE A 83 -18.11 11.83 -1.47
C PHE A 83 -18.51 11.37 -2.89
N ASP A 84 -18.64 10.06 -3.10
CA ASP A 84 -19.03 9.39 -4.35
C ASP A 84 -18.23 9.90 -5.58
N PRO A 85 -16.89 9.69 -5.60
CA PRO A 85 -16.04 10.24 -6.66
C PRO A 85 -16.25 9.52 -8.00
N ASP A 86 -16.12 10.25 -9.11
CA ASP A 86 -16.07 9.66 -10.45
C ASP A 86 -14.87 8.71 -10.62
N PHE A 87 -13.75 9.03 -10.00
CA PHE A 87 -12.53 8.19 -9.92
C PHE A 87 -11.59 8.68 -8.81
N ILE A 88 -10.63 7.85 -8.46
CA ILE A 88 -9.63 8.14 -7.43
C ILE A 88 -8.24 8.22 -8.07
N VAL A 89 -7.48 9.26 -7.73
CA VAL A 89 -6.05 9.34 -8.06
C VAL A 89 -5.24 8.87 -6.86
N ILE A 90 -4.51 7.76 -7.01
CA ILE A 90 -3.61 7.25 -5.98
C ILE A 90 -2.18 7.73 -6.29
N VAL A 91 -1.61 8.50 -5.39
CA VAL A 91 -0.20 8.92 -5.47
C VAL A 91 0.61 8.12 -4.45
N ALA A 92 1.48 7.24 -4.95
CA ALA A 92 2.33 6.38 -4.14
C ALA A 92 3.72 6.24 -4.75
N ASP A 93 4.62 5.52 -4.09
CA ASP A 93 5.96 5.25 -4.58
C ASP A 93 6.07 3.88 -5.26
N ASP A 94 7.03 3.76 -6.16
CA ASP A 94 7.51 2.50 -6.71
C ASP A 94 8.89 2.21 -6.12
N GLN A 95 9.00 1.12 -5.36
CA GLN A 95 10.23 0.70 -4.72
C GLN A 95 10.98 -0.34 -5.58
N TYR A 96 11.23 0.00 -6.85
CA TYR A 96 11.89 -0.89 -7.79
C TYR A 96 11.05 -2.14 -8.13
N GLU A 97 9.72 -1.96 -8.19
CA GLU A 97 8.77 -3.03 -8.48
C GLU A 97 8.34 -3.01 -9.95
N ASN A 98 7.80 -1.88 -10.42
CA ASN A 98 7.34 -1.71 -11.80
C ASN A 98 8.40 -1.05 -12.70
N PHE A 99 9.31 -0.24 -12.16
CA PHE A 99 10.41 0.40 -12.89
C PHE A 99 11.76 -0.22 -12.51
N LYS A 100 12.61 -0.47 -13.52
CA LYS A 100 13.92 -1.12 -13.38
C LYS A 100 14.98 -0.26 -14.05
N GLU A 101 16.21 -0.80 -14.16
CA GLU A 101 17.38 -0.09 -14.69
C GLU A 101 17.22 0.43 -16.12
N ASP A 102 16.31 -0.14 -16.88
CA ASP A 102 16.03 0.29 -18.26
C ASP A 102 15.30 1.65 -18.31
N ILE A 103 14.50 1.95 -17.28
CA ILE A 103 13.88 3.28 -17.11
C ILE A 103 13.44 3.50 -15.67
N ILE A 104 13.91 4.58 -15.05
CA ILE A 104 13.51 5.02 -13.70
C ILE A 104 13.03 6.47 -13.81
N PRO A 105 11.74 6.71 -14.08
CA PRO A 105 11.21 8.05 -14.17
C PRO A 105 11.04 8.66 -12.76
N PRO A 106 11.19 9.99 -12.59
CA PRO A 106 10.92 10.64 -11.30
C PRO A 106 9.45 10.59 -10.91
N PHE A 107 8.56 10.54 -11.89
CA PHE A 107 7.11 10.37 -11.77
C PHE A 107 6.60 9.59 -12.95
N CYS A 108 5.44 8.94 -12.81
CA CYS A 108 4.77 8.28 -13.92
C CYS A 108 3.27 8.21 -13.64
N VAL A 109 2.44 8.43 -14.66
CA VAL A 109 1.01 8.16 -14.61
C VAL A 109 0.76 6.79 -15.24
N PHE A 110 0.12 5.89 -14.50
CA PHE A 110 -0.34 4.61 -15.02
C PHE A 110 -1.72 4.77 -15.66
N GLY A 111 -1.78 4.65 -16.99
CA GLY A 111 -3.03 4.65 -17.77
C GLY A 111 -3.37 3.23 -18.19
N LEU A 112 -3.60 2.35 -17.22
CA LEU A 112 -3.91 0.94 -17.46
C LEU A 112 -5.30 0.75 -18.12
N ASP A 113 -5.60 -0.48 -18.50
CA ASP A 113 -6.91 -0.85 -19.02
C ASP A 113 -8.01 -0.61 -17.98
N ASP A 114 -9.26 -0.52 -18.41
CA ASP A 114 -10.39 -0.21 -17.54
C ASP A 114 -10.57 -1.27 -16.43
N ASP A 115 -10.30 -2.54 -16.74
CA ASP A 115 -10.25 -3.60 -15.75
C ASP A 115 -8.91 -4.32 -15.83
N PHE A 116 -8.28 -4.55 -14.69
CA PHE A 116 -7.04 -5.29 -14.62
C PHE A 116 -6.96 -6.15 -13.35
N GLU A 117 -6.51 -7.39 -13.52
CA GLU A 117 -6.33 -8.33 -12.42
C GLU A 117 -4.99 -8.10 -11.71
N GLN A 118 -5.00 -8.23 -10.40
CA GLN A 118 -3.82 -8.15 -9.54
C GLN A 118 -3.69 -9.43 -8.71
N GLU A 119 -2.54 -10.07 -8.76
CA GLU A 119 -2.17 -11.20 -7.90
C GLU A 119 -1.56 -10.68 -6.60
N VAL A 120 -2.41 -10.16 -5.73
CA VAL A 120 -2.03 -9.31 -4.59
C VAL A 120 -1.11 -9.99 -3.56
N TRP A 121 -1.09 -11.33 -3.48
CA TRP A 121 -0.24 -12.08 -2.55
C TRP A 121 0.86 -12.91 -3.22
N ALA A 122 0.88 -12.97 -4.56
CA ALA A 122 1.87 -13.76 -5.29
C ALA A 122 3.22 -13.08 -5.40
N HIS A 123 3.25 -11.76 -5.34
CA HIS A 123 4.43 -10.95 -5.63
C HIS A 123 4.73 -9.94 -4.52
N GLY A 124 5.94 -9.34 -4.58
CA GLY A 124 6.35 -8.28 -3.66
C GLY A 124 6.62 -8.76 -2.24
N PHE A 125 6.41 -7.88 -1.28
CA PHE A 125 6.75 -8.10 0.12
C PHE A 125 6.04 -9.30 0.76
N MET A 126 4.80 -9.59 0.36
CA MET A 126 3.99 -10.67 0.91
C MET A 126 4.09 -11.99 0.14
N ALA A 127 4.92 -12.05 -0.92
CA ALA A 127 5.05 -13.25 -1.73
C ALA A 127 5.27 -14.52 -0.89
N GLY A 128 4.33 -15.45 -1.00
CA GLY A 128 4.36 -16.74 -0.31
C GLY A 128 4.13 -16.72 1.21
N LYS A 129 3.87 -15.56 1.81
CA LYS A 129 3.59 -15.42 3.24
C LYS A 129 2.11 -15.58 3.54
N GLU A 130 1.80 -15.85 4.81
CA GLU A 130 0.42 -15.79 5.33
C GLU A 130 0.01 -14.32 5.48
N ASN A 131 -1.22 -14.04 5.12
CA ASN A 131 -1.80 -12.70 5.24
C ASN A 131 -2.87 -12.64 6.33
N TYR A 132 -3.18 -11.44 6.79
CA TYR A 132 -4.13 -11.18 7.87
C TYR A 132 -5.54 -11.74 7.61
N TRP A 133 -5.97 -11.78 6.34
CA TRP A 133 -7.31 -12.24 5.94
C TRP A 133 -7.39 -13.75 5.70
N ASP A 134 -6.29 -14.49 5.88
CA ASP A 134 -6.19 -15.92 5.54
C ASP A 134 -6.61 -16.22 4.08
N GLU A 135 -6.33 -15.27 3.20
CA GLU A 135 -6.68 -15.36 1.79
C GLU A 135 -5.68 -16.25 1.02
N PRO A 136 -6.14 -16.95 -0.03
CA PRO A 136 -5.28 -17.77 -0.87
C PRO A 136 -4.11 -16.96 -1.47
N LYS A 137 -2.94 -17.60 -1.57
CA LYS A 137 -1.72 -16.94 -2.10
C LYS A 137 -1.83 -16.56 -3.58
N ASP A 138 -2.70 -17.24 -4.31
CA ASP A 138 -3.00 -17.02 -5.72
C ASP A 138 -4.28 -16.19 -5.94
N LEU A 139 -4.76 -15.52 -4.88
CA LEU A 139 -5.91 -14.64 -4.97
C LEU A 139 -5.68 -13.56 -6.03
N LYS A 140 -6.65 -13.44 -6.92
CA LYS A 140 -6.73 -12.36 -7.89
C LYS A 140 -7.82 -11.39 -7.50
N VAL A 141 -7.48 -10.11 -7.52
CA VAL A 141 -8.41 -9.01 -7.29
C VAL A 141 -8.48 -8.18 -8.57
N THR A 142 -9.68 -7.88 -9.03
CA THR A 142 -9.89 -6.99 -10.16
C THR A 142 -10.01 -5.56 -9.65
N PHE A 143 -9.18 -4.66 -10.19
CA PHE A 143 -9.32 -3.23 -10.02
C PHE A 143 -9.85 -2.60 -11.30
N HIS A 144 -10.61 -1.52 -11.13
CA HIS A 144 -11.10 -0.71 -12.24
C HIS A 144 -10.13 0.42 -12.51
N GLY A 145 -9.61 0.51 -13.72
CA GLY A 145 -8.78 1.63 -14.15
C GLY A 145 -9.63 2.76 -14.73
N HIS A 146 -9.06 3.96 -14.81
CA HIS A 146 -9.68 5.10 -15.51
C HIS A 146 -8.73 5.65 -16.57
N ARG A 147 -8.60 4.92 -17.69
CA ARG A 147 -7.65 5.24 -18.75
C ARG A 147 -7.81 6.67 -19.30
N ASP A 148 -9.01 7.13 -19.50
CA ASP A 148 -9.25 8.47 -20.03
C ASP A 148 -8.93 9.56 -19.02
N GLY A 149 -9.17 9.33 -17.72
CA GLY A 149 -8.70 10.19 -16.63
C GLY A 149 -7.17 10.28 -16.59
N ALA A 150 -6.48 9.16 -16.72
CA ALA A 150 -5.02 9.12 -16.78
C ALA A 150 -4.46 9.89 -17.98
N LYS A 151 -5.05 9.74 -19.16
CA LYS A 151 -4.68 10.53 -20.36
C LYS A 151 -4.92 12.01 -20.14
N HIS A 152 -6.07 12.39 -19.59
CA HIS A 152 -6.41 13.79 -19.32
C HIS A 152 -5.44 14.40 -18.31
N LEU A 153 -5.14 13.68 -17.21
CA LEU A 153 -4.16 14.11 -16.21
C LEU A 153 -2.78 14.32 -16.85
N THR A 154 -2.30 13.34 -17.63
CA THR A 154 -1.00 13.42 -18.31
C THR A 154 -0.94 14.61 -19.27
N ALA A 155 -1.94 14.78 -20.12
CA ALA A 155 -2.01 15.89 -21.07
C ALA A 155 -2.05 17.24 -20.34
N GLY A 156 -2.90 17.38 -19.32
CA GLY A 156 -3.01 18.61 -18.56
C GLY A 156 -1.74 18.99 -17.80
N LEU A 157 -0.96 18.01 -17.34
CA LEU A 157 0.35 18.25 -16.73
C LEU A 157 1.37 18.72 -17.77
N LEU A 158 1.42 18.08 -18.95
CA LEU A 158 2.30 18.48 -20.05
C LEU A 158 1.99 19.89 -20.54
N GLU A 159 0.72 20.27 -20.70
CA GLU A 159 0.29 21.62 -21.07
C GLU A 159 0.76 22.68 -20.06
N ARG A 160 0.93 22.29 -18.80
CA ARG A 160 1.44 23.17 -17.72
C ARG A 160 2.96 23.12 -17.57
N GLY A 161 3.66 22.49 -18.49
CA GLY A 161 5.12 22.38 -18.49
C GLY A 161 5.69 21.32 -17.55
N VAL A 162 4.86 20.44 -17.02
CA VAL A 162 5.31 19.29 -16.22
C VAL A 162 5.50 18.11 -17.16
N ALA A 163 6.77 17.75 -17.43
CA ALA A 163 7.11 16.59 -18.24
C ALA A 163 6.73 15.31 -17.47
N MET A 164 5.55 14.76 -17.76
CA MET A 164 4.99 13.61 -17.08
C MET A 164 5.06 12.36 -17.97
N PRO A 165 5.96 11.42 -17.69
CA PRO A 165 5.94 10.09 -18.27
C PRO A 165 4.63 9.36 -17.97
N TYR A 166 4.22 8.46 -18.85
CA TYR A 166 3.07 7.61 -18.63
C TYR A 166 3.37 6.17 -19.06
N ALA A 167 2.74 5.23 -18.39
CA ALA A 167 2.80 3.81 -18.72
C ALA A 167 1.38 3.25 -18.86
N TYR A 168 1.15 2.41 -19.85
CA TYR A 168 -0.14 1.73 -20.06
C TYR A 168 0.00 0.21 -19.98
N LYS A 169 1.18 -0.27 -19.56
CA LYS A 169 1.45 -1.69 -19.27
C LYS A 169 2.48 -1.80 -18.15
N MET A 170 2.31 -2.81 -17.32
CA MET A 170 3.32 -3.25 -16.36
C MET A 170 4.20 -4.29 -17.04
N LEU A 171 5.45 -3.94 -17.35
CA LEU A 171 6.36 -4.81 -18.13
C LEU A 171 7.26 -5.70 -17.23
N HIS A 172 7.55 -5.24 -16.02
CA HIS A 172 8.52 -5.89 -15.12
C HIS A 172 7.87 -6.62 -13.95
N SER A 173 6.59 -6.37 -13.71
CA SER A 173 5.81 -7.02 -12.65
C SER A 173 4.41 -7.31 -13.16
N PRO A 174 3.79 -8.45 -12.80
CA PRO A 174 2.39 -8.71 -13.12
C PRO A 174 1.43 -7.90 -12.25
N THR A 175 1.94 -7.19 -11.25
CA THR A 175 1.15 -6.37 -10.32
C THR A 175 1.69 -4.95 -10.23
N LEU A 176 0.83 -4.01 -9.87
CA LEU A 176 1.24 -2.67 -9.46
C LEU A 176 2.15 -2.76 -8.22
N ALA A 177 2.98 -1.74 -8.03
CA ALA A 177 3.76 -1.61 -6.82
C ALA A 177 2.87 -1.66 -5.57
N HIS A 178 3.42 -2.16 -4.47
CA HIS A 178 2.66 -2.39 -3.24
C HIS A 178 1.97 -1.13 -2.70
N GLY A 179 2.54 0.05 -2.96
CA GLY A 179 1.93 1.33 -2.58
C GLY A 179 0.53 1.54 -3.15
N PHE A 180 0.29 1.07 -4.36
CA PHE A 180 -1.03 1.13 -5.00
C PHE A 180 -1.93 -0.03 -4.58
N ASN A 181 -1.41 -1.26 -4.66
CA ASN A 181 -2.18 -2.46 -4.32
C ASN A 181 -2.67 -2.43 -2.87
N TYR A 182 -1.79 -2.15 -1.92
CA TYR A 182 -2.18 -2.18 -0.50
C TYR A 182 -3.07 -1.00 -0.12
N THR A 183 -2.91 0.16 -0.75
CA THR A 183 -3.86 1.27 -0.57
C THR A 183 -5.28 0.83 -0.94
N ALA A 184 -5.47 0.24 -2.12
CA ALA A 184 -6.78 -0.25 -2.54
C ALA A 184 -7.31 -1.38 -1.63
N LEU A 185 -6.44 -2.33 -1.22
CA LEU A 185 -6.81 -3.42 -0.30
C LEU A 185 -7.21 -2.92 1.09
N TYR A 186 -6.56 -1.88 1.60
CA TYR A 186 -6.88 -1.30 2.91
C TYR A 186 -8.17 -0.48 2.88
N LEU A 187 -8.50 0.12 1.75
CA LEU A 187 -9.79 0.76 1.54
C LEU A 187 -10.93 -0.24 1.30
N ASP A 188 -10.62 -1.52 1.12
CA ASP A 188 -11.59 -2.63 1.00
C ASP A 188 -11.32 -3.73 2.04
N LEU A 189 -11.15 -3.33 3.31
CA LEU A 189 -10.84 -4.25 4.41
C LEU A 189 -11.82 -5.39 4.54
N GLU A 190 -13.11 -5.11 4.32
CA GLU A 190 -14.20 -6.07 4.48
C GLU A 190 -14.46 -6.88 3.20
N ARG A 191 -13.62 -6.71 2.17
CA ARG A 191 -13.75 -7.42 0.87
C ARG A 191 -15.14 -7.28 0.22
N GLN A 192 -15.74 -6.10 0.35
CA GLN A 192 -17.03 -5.78 -0.27
C GLN A 192 -16.87 -5.33 -1.74
N GLY A 193 -15.64 -5.18 -2.19
CA GLY A 193 -15.25 -4.64 -3.47
C GLY A 193 -14.84 -3.17 -3.39
N PHE A 194 -13.93 -2.78 -4.28
CA PHE A 194 -13.50 -1.40 -4.44
C PHE A 194 -14.04 -0.88 -5.77
N PRO A 195 -15.23 -0.25 -5.78
CA PRO A 195 -15.97 0.04 -7.02
C PRO A 195 -15.44 1.26 -7.77
N TYR A 196 -14.56 2.05 -7.16
CA TYR A 196 -14.11 3.31 -7.73
C TYR A 196 -12.97 3.06 -8.74
N PRO A 197 -13.08 3.61 -9.97
CA PRO A 197 -11.98 3.58 -10.92
C PRO A 197 -10.76 4.33 -10.37
N ILE A 198 -9.56 3.82 -10.67
CA ILE A 198 -8.29 4.40 -10.19
C ILE A 198 -7.39 4.88 -11.33
N VAL A 199 -6.66 5.93 -11.04
CA VAL A 199 -5.54 6.46 -11.82
C VAL A 199 -4.30 6.45 -10.96
#